data_363c0589725a2831533ca24cd0b15645
#
_entry.id   363c0589725a2831533ca24cd0b15645
#
_cell.length_a   1.000
_cell.length_b   1.000
_cell.length_c   1.000
_cell.angle_alpha   90.00
_cell.angle_beta   90.00
_cell.angle_gamma   90.00
#
_symmetry.space_group_name_H-M   'P 1'
#
loop_
_entity.id
_entity.type
_entity.pdbx_description
1 polymer ?
#
loop_
_entity_poly.entity_id
_entity_poly.type
_entity_poly.pdbx_seq_one_letter_code
_entity_poly.pdbx_strand_id
1 'polypeptide(L)'
;DKVAEESLRCLAWCGRLLILGFLGGGPTNIRSNYLLIKGIDAIGVRVGGLTEAAPELAIANMKILTELAGQGKLVPRISHRFRLDQAAEAMQAVIDRAVIGKAVLVS
;
A
#
# COMPACT_ATOMS: atom_id res chain seq x y z
N ASP A 1 -10.64 -2.67 11.48
CA ASP A 1 -9.34 -2.04 11.75
C ASP A 1 -9.56 -0.59 12.22
N LYS A 2 -9.06 -0.26 13.41
CA LYS A 2 -9.22 1.05 14.06
C LYS A 2 -8.71 2.21 13.18
N VAL A 3 -7.61 1.99 12.47
CA VAL A 3 -7.00 3.01 11.58
C VAL A 3 -7.95 3.40 10.45
N ALA A 4 -8.64 2.46 9.83
CA ALA A 4 -9.57 2.75 8.75
C ALA A 4 -10.82 3.49 9.27
N GLU A 5 -11.32 3.14 10.46
CA GLU A 5 -12.44 3.85 11.08
C GLU A 5 -12.05 5.30 11.44
N GLU A 6 -10.87 5.51 11.99
CA GLU A 6 -10.34 6.84 12.28
C GLU A 6 -10.10 7.65 11.00
N SER A 7 -9.63 7.02 9.93
CA SER A 7 -9.45 7.65 8.62
C SER A 7 -10.75 8.22 8.07
N LEU A 8 -11.89 7.52 8.22
CA LEU A 8 -13.20 8.03 7.81
C LEU A 8 -13.59 9.33 8.52
N ARG A 9 -13.17 9.47 9.78
CA ARG A 9 -13.44 10.70 10.56
C ARG A 9 -12.62 11.89 10.07
N CYS A 10 -11.39 11.63 9.62
CA CYS A 10 -10.45 12.65 9.15
C CYS A 10 -10.71 13.12 7.70
N LEU A 11 -11.44 12.34 6.90
CA LEU A 11 -11.75 12.70 5.52
C LEU A 11 -12.64 13.93 5.45
N ALA A 12 -12.35 14.80 4.49
CA ALA A 12 -13.19 15.93 4.14
C ALA A 12 -14.48 15.49 3.45
N TRP A 13 -15.41 16.40 3.28
CA TRP A 13 -16.61 16.23 2.46
C TRP A 13 -16.23 15.78 1.04
N CYS A 14 -16.92 14.80 0.50
CA CYS A 14 -16.64 14.17 -0.81
C CYS A 14 -15.20 13.60 -0.93
N GLY A 15 -14.57 13.23 0.19
CA GLY A 15 -13.26 12.60 0.20
C GLY A 15 -13.31 11.16 -0.30
N ARG A 16 -12.15 10.59 -0.62
CA ARG A 16 -12.02 9.21 -1.09
C ARG A 16 -11.17 8.38 -0.14
N LEU A 17 -11.68 7.23 0.27
CA LEU A 17 -10.96 6.20 1.01
C LEU A 17 -10.50 5.11 0.05
N LEU A 18 -9.19 4.98 -0.14
CA LEU A 18 -8.62 3.91 -0.98
C LEU A 18 -8.27 2.69 -0.12
N ILE A 19 -8.84 1.54 -0.46
CA ILE A 19 -8.59 0.26 0.22
C ILE A 19 -7.56 -0.50 -0.58
N LEU A 20 -6.31 -0.52 -0.08
CA LEU A 20 -5.15 -1.12 -0.76
C LEU A 20 -4.86 -2.54 -0.31
N GLY A 21 -5.35 -2.95 0.88
CA GLY A 21 -5.10 -4.26 1.47
C GLY A 21 -5.53 -4.33 2.94
N PHE A 22 -5.22 -5.44 3.58
CA PHE A 22 -5.70 -5.79 4.91
C PHE A 22 -4.57 -6.10 5.90
N LEU A 23 -3.58 -5.21 5.97
CA LEU A 23 -2.40 -5.39 6.84
C LEU A 23 -2.70 -5.26 8.34
N GLY A 24 -3.89 -4.81 8.69
CA GLY A 24 -4.34 -4.63 10.07
C GLY A 24 -4.95 -5.88 10.73
N GLY A 25 -4.86 -7.06 10.09
CA GLY A 25 -5.33 -8.32 10.68
C GLY A 25 -6.66 -8.84 10.11
N GLY A 26 -7.20 -8.21 9.07
CA GLY A 26 -8.41 -8.70 8.39
C GLY A 26 -9.18 -7.60 7.66
N PRO A 27 -10.29 -7.96 7.00
CA PRO A 27 -11.15 -7.00 6.32
C PRO A 27 -11.67 -5.93 7.27
N THR A 28 -11.71 -4.69 6.80
CA THR A 28 -12.21 -3.56 7.57
C THR A 28 -13.72 -3.38 7.36
N ASN A 29 -14.45 -3.23 8.46
CA ASN A 29 -15.86 -2.85 8.40
C ASN A 29 -15.99 -1.34 8.23
N ILE A 30 -16.50 -0.92 7.08
CA ILE A 30 -16.78 0.49 6.79
C ILE A 30 -18.24 0.78 7.17
N ARG A 31 -18.41 1.67 8.12
CA ARG A 31 -19.75 2.09 8.53
C ARG A 31 -20.37 3.00 7.46
N SER A 32 -21.43 2.56 6.83
CA SER A 32 -22.10 3.26 5.72
C SER A 32 -22.63 4.65 6.08
N ASN A 33 -22.91 4.91 7.34
CA ASN A 33 -23.34 6.23 7.80
C ASN A 33 -22.28 7.31 7.55
N TYR A 34 -20.98 6.99 7.68
CA TYR A 34 -19.92 7.97 7.32
C TYR A 34 -19.89 8.27 5.83
N LEU A 35 -20.11 7.23 5.00
CA LEU A 35 -20.18 7.41 3.54
C LEU A 35 -21.34 8.35 3.19
N LEU A 36 -22.53 8.09 3.77
CA LEU A 36 -23.73 8.90 3.53
C LEU A 36 -23.57 10.36 4.01
N ILE A 37 -23.15 10.55 5.26
CA ILE A 37 -23.13 11.89 5.89
C ILE A 37 -22.08 12.80 5.25
N LYS A 38 -20.94 12.24 4.85
CA LYS A 38 -19.82 13.01 4.29
C LYS A 38 -19.69 12.89 2.76
N GLY A 39 -20.56 12.13 2.08
CA GLY A 39 -20.44 11.87 0.64
C GLY A 39 -19.12 11.19 0.25
N ILE A 40 -18.60 10.29 1.11
CA ILE A 40 -17.30 9.64 0.91
C ILE A 40 -17.43 8.48 -0.07
N ASP A 41 -16.50 8.39 -1.02
CA ASP A 41 -16.31 7.20 -1.84
C ASP A 41 -15.35 6.21 -1.16
N ALA A 42 -15.72 4.93 -1.09
CA ALA A 42 -14.82 3.84 -0.70
C ALA A 42 -14.44 3.03 -1.95
N ILE A 43 -13.16 3.05 -2.31
CA ILE A 43 -12.67 2.51 -3.58
C ILE A 43 -11.64 1.42 -3.31
N GLY A 44 -11.90 0.20 -3.80
CA GLY A 44 -10.92 -0.89 -3.80
C GLY A 44 -9.84 -0.67 -4.87
N VAL A 45 -8.56 -0.78 -4.48
CA VAL A 45 -7.42 -0.67 -5.38
C VAL A 45 -6.60 -1.94 -5.31
N ARG A 46 -6.70 -2.78 -6.34
CA ARG A 46 -5.98 -4.04 -6.46
C ARG A 46 -5.04 -4.00 -7.68
N VAL A 47 -3.76 -3.75 -7.43
CA VAL A 47 -2.75 -3.64 -8.50
C VAL A 47 -2.61 -4.95 -9.29
N GLY A 48 -2.59 -6.11 -8.62
CA GLY A 48 -2.57 -7.42 -9.31
C GLY A 48 -3.78 -7.64 -10.21
N GLY A 49 -4.98 -7.17 -9.79
CA GLY A 49 -6.18 -7.24 -10.62
C GLY A 49 -6.10 -6.37 -11.88
N LEU A 50 -5.36 -5.27 -11.85
CA LEU A 50 -5.13 -4.45 -13.03
C LEU A 50 -4.32 -5.21 -14.09
N THR A 51 -3.34 -6.01 -13.67
CA THR A 51 -2.54 -6.83 -14.59
C THR A 51 -3.38 -7.89 -15.30
N GLU A 52 -4.38 -8.44 -14.60
CA GLU A 52 -5.31 -9.41 -15.16
C GLU A 52 -6.34 -8.76 -16.10
N ALA A 53 -6.93 -7.65 -15.68
CA ALA A 53 -8.05 -6.99 -16.38
C ALA A 53 -7.60 -6.06 -17.52
N ALA A 54 -6.42 -5.43 -17.39
CA ALA A 54 -5.88 -4.45 -18.34
C ALA A 54 -4.36 -4.52 -18.41
N PRO A 55 -3.78 -5.60 -18.98
CA PRO A 55 -2.34 -5.85 -18.96
C PRO A 55 -1.52 -4.72 -19.62
N GLU A 56 -2.04 -4.13 -20.69
CA GLU A 56 -1.36 -3.02 -21.38
C GLU A 56 -1.23 -1.78 -20.49
N LEU A 57 -2.26 -1.48 -19.71
CA LEU A 57 -2.23 -0.37 -18.75
C LEU A 57 -1.26 -0.66 -17.59
N ALA A 58 -1.19 -1.91 -17.14
CA ALA A 58 -0.25 -2.32 -16.11
C ALA A 58 1.21 -2.16 -16.58
N ILE A 59 1.50 -2.55 -17.83
CA ILE A 59 2.83 -2.36 -18.46
C ILE A 59 3.16 -0.87 -18.60
N ALA A 60 2.22 -0.06 -19.08
CA ALA A 60 2.43 1.38 -19.22
C ALA A 60 2.71 2.04 -17.87
N ASN A 61 1.95 1.69 -16.83
CA ASN A 61 2.18 2.20 -15.47
C ASN A 61 3.56 1.78 -14.93
N MET A 62 3.97 0.53 -15.15
CA MET A 62 5.29 0.06 -14.72
C MET A 62 6.42 0.82 -15.41
N LYS A 63 6.28 1.11 -16.70
CA LYS A 63 7.25 1.93 -17.46
C LYS A 63 7.39 3.32 -16.83
N ILE A 64 6.28 4.00 -16.57
CA ILE A 64 6.27 5.32 -15.92
C ILE A 64 6.95 5.28 -14.55
N LEU A 65 6.63 4.27 -13.72
CA LEU A 65 7.24 4.11 -12.40
C LEU A 65 8.76 3.89 -12.49
N THR A 66 9.21 3.11 -13.46
CA THR A 66 10.64 2.85 -13.70
C THR A 66 11.36 4.12 -14.16
N GLU A 67 10.74 4.90 -15.05
CA GLU A 67 11.28 6.18 -15.50
C GLU A 67 11.40 7.19 -14.34
N LEU A 68 10.38 7.29 -13.50
CA LEU A 68 10.38 8.17 -12.31
C LEU A 68 11.47 7.75 -11.32
N ALA A 69 11.66 6.45 -11.11
CA ALA A 69 12.72 5.92 -10.26
C ALA A 69 14.11 6.24 -10.86
N GLY A 70 14.31 6.05 -12.17
CA GLY A 70 15.55 6.40 -12.85
C GLY A 70 15.90 7.89 -12.81
N GLN A 71 14.88 8.75 -12.75
CA GLN A 71 15.04 10.20 -12.58
C GLN A 71 15.23 10.64 -11.11
N GLY A 72 15.24 9.70 -10.16
CA GLY A 72 15.32 10.00 -8.74
C GLY A 72 14.07 10.67 -8.14
N LYS A 73 12.95 10.73 -8.90
CA LYS A 73 11.69 11.28 -8.43
C LYS A 73 10.90 10.31 -7.55
N LEU A 74 11.17 9.02 -7.69
CA LEU A 74 10.60 7.95 -6.87
C LEU A 74 11.76 7.22 -6.17
N VAL A 75 11.95 7.52 -4.90
CA VAL A 75 13.02 6.95 -4.07
C VAL A 75 12.41 6.18 -2.91
N PRO A 76 12.34 4.83 -2.97
CA PRO A 76 11.85 4.06 -1.84
C PRO A 76 12.78 4.18 -0.64
N ARG A 77 12.21 4.37 0.54
CA ARG A 77 12.98 4.32 1.79
C ARG A 77 13.37 2.87 2.08
N ILE A 78 14.66 2.58 2.08
CA ILE A 78 15.21 1.30 2.52
C ILE A 78 15.69 1.47 3.95
N SER A 79 14.99 0.87 4.91
CA SER A 79 15.33 0.96 6.33
C SER A 79 16.27 -0.16 6.79
N HIS A 80 16.22 -1.31 6.13
CA HIS A 80 17.01 -2.48 6.49
C HIS A 80 17.63 -3.13 5.25
N ARG A 81 18.89 -3.54 5.39
CA ARG A 81 19.62 -4.32 4.39
C ARG A 81 20.15 -5.57 5.06
N PHE A 82 19.81 -6.72 4.51
CA PHE A 82 20.25 -8.02 4.97
C PHE A 82 21.00 -8.72 3.87
N ARG A 83 21.93 -9.59 4.22
CA ARG A 83 22.53 -10.50 3.26
C ARG A 83 21.52 -11.60 2.89
N LEU A 84 21.73 -12.25 1.76
CA LEU A 84 20.82 -13.32 1.29
C LEU A 84 20.70 -14.46 2.29
N ASP A 85 21.79 -14.81 2.99
CA ASP A 85 21.82 -15.83 4.05
C ASP A 85 21.07 -15.43 5.33
N GLN A 86 20.73 -14.16 5.49
CA GLN A 86 19.95 -13.61 6.61
C GLN A 86 18.45 -13.43 6.26
N ALA A 87 17.94 -14.15 5.27
CA ALA A 87 16.54 -14.03 4.85
C ALA A 87 15.54 -14.29 5.98
N ALA A 88 15.83 -15.22 6.90
CA ALA A 88 14.98 -15.50 8.05
C ALA A 88 14.91 -14.30 9.03
N GLU A 89 16.04 -13.63 9.28
CA GLU A 89 16.10 -12.42 10.12
C GLU A 89 15.33 -11.27 9.46
N ALA A 90 15.45 -11.12 8.13
CA ALA A 90 14.72 -10.11 7.38
C ALA A 90 13.20 -10.33 7.49
N MET A 91 12.73 -11.57 7.38
CA MET A 91 11.32 -11.93 7.56
C MET A 91 10.84 -11.62 8.98
N GLN A 92 11.66 -11.96 9.99
CA GLN A 92 11.33 -11.67 11.39
C GLN A 92 11.21 -10.16 11.64
N ALA A 93 12.11 -9.35 11.09
CA ALA A 93 12.04 -7.90 11.22
C ALA A 93 10.74 -7.30 10.63
N VAL A 94 10.20 -7.90 9.55
CA VAL A 94 8.90 -7.52 8.99
C VAL A 94 7.76 -7.93 9.92
N ILE A 95 7.80 -9.15 10.47
CA ILE A 95 6.80 -9.67 11.42
C ILE A 95 6.75 -8.78 12.67
N ASP A 96 7.91 -8.41 13.20
CA ASP A 96 8.06 -7.55 14.39
C ASP A 96 7.72 -6.08 14.12
N ARG A 97 7.34 -5.74 12.87
CA ARG A 97 7.02 -4.37 12.43
C ARG A 97 8.18 -3.37 12.65
N ALA A 98 9.42 -3.85 12.68
CA ALA A 98 10.61 -3.01 12.81
C ALA A 98 10.94 -2.26 11.50
N VAL A 99 10.47 -2.78 10.35
CA VAL A 99 10.74 -2.21 9.03
C VAL A 99 9.86 -0.99 8.76
N ILE A 100 10.49 0.18 8.60
CA ILE A 100 9.81 1.42 8.20
C ILE A 100 10.23 1.75 6.75
N GLY A 101 9.39 1.38 5.80
CA GLY A 101 9.67 1.45 4.37
C GLY A 101 9.90 0.05 3.78
N LYS A 102 11.11 -0.24 3.31
CA LYS A 102 11.46 -1.53 2.70
C LYS A 102 12.65 -2.17 3.40
N ALA A 103 12.59 -3.49 3.54
CA ALA A 103 13.75 -4.35 3.79
C ALA A 103 14.19 -4.98 2.47
N VAL A 104 15.49 -5.02 2.20
CA VAL A 104 16.05 -5.63 1.00
C VAL A 104 17.08 -6.69 1.36
N LEU A 105 17.11 -7.77 0.57
CA LEU A 105 18.19 -8.76 0.60
C LEU A 105 19.20 -8.36 -0.46
N VAL A 106 20.47 -8.37 -0.11
CA VAL A 106 21.60 -8.07 -1.01
C VAL A 106 22.54 -9.27 -1.07
N SER A 107 23.10 -9.52 -2.24
CA SER A 107 24.15 -10.52 -2.46
C SER A 107 25.53 -9.96 -2.10
#